data_cbab91ac36c2e327d29e1fa2a2b653c7
#
_entry.id   cbab91ac36c2e327d29e1fa2a2b653c7
#
_cell.length_a   1.000
_cell.length_b   1.000
_cell.length_c   1.000
_cell.angle_alpha   90.00
_cell.angle_beta   90.00
_cell.angle_gamma   90.00
#
_symmetry.space_group_name_H-M   'P 1'
#
loop_
_entity.id
_entity.type
_entity.pdbx_description
1 polymer ?
#
loop_
_entity_poly.entity_id
_entity_poly.type
_entity_poly.pdbx_seq_one_letter_code
_entity_poly.pdbx_strand_id
1 'polypeptide(L)'
;MANKEYNVKEFFKTDLPAYAAYDNARKIASYIDGQKISMRKILYTLLKKYPGKEKIKTETLANVCAAFTNYLHGAANLCGVCNTMAQNFVGANNYATLNGNTGGFGTRYDNNCAAPRYTKVALSEIFKKLLNENDEEIVGRQFFEGDYIEPKFFVPIFPILFLNGASGLSTGFSQDIYPRNPSEIIEYIKKKISGVEKPRMQLLPWFRGHLGKVEFNKELDRNESFGVITKNNMTSYTITELPIGIECKKYIEYLDKLCDNGTICDYNDKCDTETDKILFEIKTTRDFTKKHEGRKLFETLHLVKSLPETLCCIDENNRVREFTSIQEILDAYIEIRLKYYNLRKDYLLKTIKKSLEELSSKYLFVKAIVDKTIVVANKKKDDIVKQIEKQPKILKQDGSYEYLLRMQIYNLTAEKLEELKCQIKSKKEEFDSIKKTSVEDMWTNDLHELKKVL
;
A
#
# COMPACT_ATOMS: atom_id res chain seq x y z
N MET A 1 -44.51 -16.58 1.49
CA MET A 1 -43.14 -17.09 1.37
C MET A 1 -43.12 -18.43 2.07
N ALA A 2 -42.83 -19.51 1.35
CA ALA A 2 -42.75 -20.85 1.95
C ALA A 2 -41.56 -20.87 2.91
N ASN A 3 -41.77 -21.25 4.17
CA ASN A 3 -40.72 -21.52 5.13
C ASN A 3 -39.84 -22.65 4.58
N LYS A 4 -38.66 -22.31 4.05
CA LYS A 4 -37.67 -23.30 3.70
C LYS A 4 -37.08 -23.82 5.00
N GLU A 5 -37.40 -25.05 5.38
CA GLU A 5 -36.70 -25.71 6.48
C GLU A 5 -35.24 -25.91 6.08
N TYR A 6 -34.34 -25.20 6.74
CA TYR A 6 -32.90 -25.37 6.55
C TYR A 6 -32.40 -26.51 7.44
N ASN A 7 -31.75 -27.49 6.79
CA ASN A 7 -31.03 -28.51 7.53
C ASN A 7 -29.77 -27.89 8.13
N VAL A 8 -29.69 -27.83 9.46
CA VAL A 8 -28.57 -27.25 10.21
C VAL A 8 -27.23 -27.83 9.76
N LYS A 9 -27.18 -29.13 9.47
CA LYS A 9 -25.96 -29.82 9.02
C LYS A 9 -25.51 -29.37 7.63
N GLU A 10 -26.44 -29.02 6.76
CA GLU A 10 -26.19 -28.49 5.41
C GLU A 10 -25.70 -27.02 5.49
N PHE A 11 -26.34 -26.21 6.32
CA PHE A 11 -25.92 -24.85 6.60
C PHE A 11 -24.46 -24.77 7.06
N PHE A 12 -24.04 -25.62 8.01
CA PHE A 12 -22.65 -25.66 8.47
C PHE A 12 -21.65 -26.14 7.40
N LYS A 13 -22.10 -26.88 6.39
CA LYS A 13 -21.23 -27.39 5.32
C LYS A 13 -21.12 -26.45 4.12
N THR A 14 -22.12 -25.63 3.85
CA THR A 14 -22.24 -24.82 2.64
C THR A 14 -22.29 -23.33 2.92
N ASP A 15 -23.32 -22.87 3.60
CA ASP A 15 -23.60 -21.42 3.71
C ASP A 15 -22.65 -20.73 4.70
N LEU A 16 -22.41 -21.34 5.87
CA LEU A 16 -21.52 -20.76 6.88
C LEU A 16 -20.06 -20.65 6.39
N PRO A 17 -19.45 -21.66 5.75
CA PRO A 17 -18.10 -21.52 5.17
C PRO A 17 -18.02 -20.47 4.08
N ALA A 18 -19.02 -20.36 3.22
CA ALA A 18 -19.07 -19.34 2.17
C ALA A 18 -19.15 -17.94 2.75
N TYR A 19 -20.02 -17.74 3.75
CA TYR A 19 -20.11 -16.47 4.50
C TYR A 19 -18.81 -16.15 5.22
N ALA A 20 -18.24 -17.12 5.95
CA ALA A 20 -16.99 -16.92 6.68
C ALA A 20 -15.83 -16.55 5.75
N ALA A 21 -15.70 -17.22 4.61
CA ALA A 21 -14.68 -16.91 3.60
C ALA A 21 -14.82 -15.46 3.07
N TYR A 22 -16.05 -15.05 2.76
CA TYR A 22 -16.34 -13.68 2.33
C TYR A 22 -16.03 -12.64 3.44
N ASP A 23 -16.47 -12.91 4.67
CA ASP A 23 -16.24 -12.03 5.81
C ASP A 23 -14.74 -11.88 6.12
N ASN A 24 -13.99 -12.98 6.08
CA ASN A 24 -12.55 -13.00 6.27
C ASN A 24 -11.82 -12.16 5.20
N ALA A 25 -12.10 -12.39 3.92
CA ALA A 25 -11.49 -11.64 2.82
C ALA A 25 -11.76 -10.13 2.92
N ARG A 26 -12.89 -9.73 3.50
CA ARG A 26 -13.28 -8.33 3.67
C ARG A 26 -12.61 -7.67 4.87
N LYS A 27 -12.40 -8.40 5.97
CA LYS A 27 -11.99 -7.83 7.27
C LYS A 27 -10.52 -8.02 7.60
N ILE A 28 -9.88 -9.04 7.03
CA ILE A 28 -8.46 -9.35 7.19
C ILE A 28 -7.69 -8.77 5.99
N ALA A 29 -6.59 -8.08 6.25
CA ALA A 29 -5.74 -7.55 5.18
C ALA A 29 -4.88 -8.64 4.54
N SER A 30 -4.60 -8.49 3.23
CA SER A 30 -3.70 -9.39 2.52
C SER A 30 -2.23 -9.10 2.88
N TYR A 31 -1.41 -10.15 2.98
CA TYR A 31 0.03 -9.98 3.17
C TYR A 31 0.72 -9.41 1.92
N ILE A 32 0.08 -9.51 0.76
CA ILE A 32 0.66 -9.07 -0.51
C ILE A 32 0.65 -7.55 -0.63
N ASP A 33 -0.51 -6.91 -0.41
CA ASP A 33 -0.68 -5.46 -0.56
C ASP A 33 -1.03 -4.72 0.75
N GLY A 34 -1.18 -5.43 1.86
CA GLY A 34 -1.54 -4.85 3.15
C GLY A 34 -2.95 -4.23 3.17
N GLN A 35 -3.80 -4.54 2.18
CA GLN A 35 -5.10 -3.92 2.03
C GLN A 35 -6.26 -4.89 2.28
N LYS A 36 -7.32 -4.38 2.91
CA LYS A 36 -8.64 -4.99 2.88
C LYS A 36 -9.34 -4.68 1.56
N ILE A 37 -10.37 -5.43 1.21
CA ILE A 37 -11.13 -5.21 -0.05
C ILE A 37 -11.61 -3.76 -0.17
N SER A 38 -12.20 -3.18 0.89
CA SER A 38 -12.71 -1.79 0.87
C SER A 38 -11.61 -0.76 0.64
N MET A 39 -10.44 -0.94 1.25
CA MET A 39 -9.28 -0.07 1.05
C MET A 39 -8.78 -0.16 -0.40
N ARG A 40 -8.69 -1.38 -0.96
CA ARG A 40 -8.26 -1.62 -2.34
C ARG A 40 -9.21 -0.97 -3.34
N LYS A 41 -10.53 -1.03 -3.12
CA LYS A 41 -11.55 -0.35 -3.95
C LYS A 41 -11.37 1.17 -3.95
N ILE A 42 -11.13 1.78 -2.80
CA ILE A 42 -10.87 3.22 -2.66
C ILE A 42 -9.61 3.63 -3.43
N LEU A 43 -8.50 2.91 -3.23
CA LEU A 43 -7.23 3.18 -3.90
C LEU A 43 -7.35 3.01 -5.42
N TYR A 44 -8.01 1.96 -5.88
CA TYR A 44 -8.27 1.72 -7.30
C TYR A 44 -9.12 2.83 -7.92
N THR A 45 -10.17 3.28 -7.23
CA THR A 45 -11.01 4.39 -7.68
C THR A 45 -10.21 5.69 -7.83
N LEU A 46 -9.33 6.00 -6.88
CA LEU A 46 -8.44 7.16 -6.97
C LEU A 46 -7.48 7.07 -8.15
N LEU A 47 -6.86 5.92 -8.35
CA LEU A 47 -5.93 5.69 -9.47
C LEU A 47 -6.60 5.82 -10.83
N LYS A 48 -7.86 5.36 -10.98
CA LYS A 48 -8.55 5.30 -12.27
C LYS A 48 -9.45 6.50 -12.58
N LYS A 49 -10.16 7.02 -11.59
CA LYS A 49 -11.11 8.12 -11.80
C LYS A 49 -10.53 9.50 -11.48
N TYR A 50 -9.48 9.54 -10.69
CA TYR A 50 -8.89 10.78 -10.21
C TYR A 50 -7.36 10.82 -10.33
N PRO A 51 -6.76 10.42 -11.47
CA PRO A 51 -5.32 10.46 -11.66
C PRO A 51 -4.82 11.89 -11.51
N GLY A 52 -3.83 12.11 -10.63
CA GLY A 52 -3.23 13.43 -10.42
C GLY A 52 -4.10 14.45 -9.69
N LYS A 53 -5.29 14.10 -9.20
CA LYS A 53 -6.15 15.04 -8.47
C LYS A 53 -5.65 15.25 -7.05
N GLU A 54 -5.37 16.50 -6.70
CA GLU A 54 -4.79 16.86 -5.40
C GLU A 54 -5.77 16.74 -4.23
N LYS A 55 -7.07 16.93 -4.46
CA LYS A 55 -8.10 16.94 -3.38
C LYS A 55 -9.46 16.49 -3.90
N ILE A 56 -10.07 15.54 -3.21
CA ILE A 56 -11.45 15.13 -3.44
C ILE A 56 -12.20 15.04 -2.11
N LYS A 57 -13.47 15.45 -2.08
CA LYS A 57 -14.31 15.27 -0.88
C LYS A 57 -14.43 13.79 -0.55
N THR A 58 -14.26 13.43 0.72
CA THR A 58 -14.32 12.05 1.20
C THR A 58 -15.66 11.40 0.86
N GLU A 59 -16.77 12.11 1.06
CA GLU A 59 -18.11 11.64 0.70
C GLU A 59 -18.27 11.39 -0.81
N THR A 60 -17.74 12.30 -1.66
CA THR A 60 -17.78 12.15 -3.12
C THR A 60 -16.96 10.92 -3.56
N LEU A 61 -15.77 10.75 -3.00
CA LEU A 61 -14.93 9.58 -3.29
C LEU A 61 -15.63 8.28 -2.92
N ALA A 62 -16.24 8.21 -1.73
CA ALA A 62 -16.94 7.03 -1.26
C ALA A 62 -18.12 6.65 -2.16
N ASN A 63 -18.94 7.64 -2.59
CA ASN A 63 -20.05 7.40 -3.50
C ASN A 63 -19.59 6.91 -4.89
N VAL A 64 -18.59 7.56 -5.47
CA VAL A 64 -18.03 7.14 -6.77
C VAL A 64 -17.38 5.76 -6.67
N CYS A 65 -16.68 5.48 -5.57
CA CYS A 65 -16.08 4.18 -5.31
C CYS A 65 -17.13 3.07 -5.22
N ALA A 66 -18.22 3.31 -4.49
CA ALA A 66 -19.31 2.34 -4.36
C ALA A 66 -19.91 1.97 -5.72
N ALA A 67 -20.17 2.98 -6.57
CA ALA A 67 -20.72 2.77 -7.91
C ALA A 67 -19.70 2.12 -8.88
N PHE A 68 -18.45 2.59 -8.87
CA PHE A 68 -17.41 2.15 -9.82
C PHE A 68 -16.89 0.73 -9.55
N THR A 69 -16.98 0.27 -8.32
CA THR A 69 -16.42 -1.04 -7.91
C THR A 69 -17.49 -2.02 -7.44
N ASN A 70 -18.76 -1.74 -7.71
CA ASN A 70 -19.92 -2.56 -7.29
C ASN A 70 -19.84 -2.94 -5.80
N TYR A 71 -19.66 -1.93 -4.92
CA TYR A 71 -19.50 -2.15 -3.48
C TYR A 71 -20.85 -2.32 -2.79
N LEU A 72 -21.10 -3.51 -2.22
CA LEU A 72 -22.42 -3.91 -1.72
C LEU A 72 -22.81 -3.36 -0.33
N HIS A 73 -21.88 -2.71 0.41
CA HIS A 73 -22.11 -2.32 1.81
C HIS A 73 -22.38 -0.81 2.02
N GLY A 74 -22.62 -0.08 0.94
CA GLY A 74 -22.97 1.34 0.98
C GLY A 74 -21.79 2.31 1.19
N ALA A 75 -21.92 3.53 0.66
CA ALA A 75 -20.87 4.54 0.66
C ALA A 75 -20.48 5.04 2.07
N ALA A 76 -21.42 5.01 3.03
CA ALA A 76 -21.14 5.45 4.40
C ALA A 76 -20.02 4.63 5.08
N ASN A 77 -19.98 3.33 4.83
CA ASN A 77 -18.90 2.47 5.32
C ASN A 77 -17.55 2.89 4.70
N LEU A 78 -17.53 3.17 3.40
CA LEU A 78 -16.31 3.63 2.70
C LEU A 78 -15.81 4.98 3.22
N CYS A 79 -16.70 5.89 3.67
CA CYS A 79 -16.29 7.13 4.33
C CYS A 79 -15.45 6.85 5.59
N GLY A 80 -15.89 5.91 6.44
CA GLY A 80 -15.13 5.48 7.63
C GLY A 80 -13.76 4.90 7.26
N VAL A 81 -13.71 4.08 6.21
CA VAL A 81 -12.45 3.52 5.70
C VAL A 81 -11.52 4.61 5.18
N CYS A 82 -12.03 5.60 4.40
CA CYS A 82 -11.25 6.74 3.95
C CYS A 82 -10.66 7.53 5.13
N ASN A 83 -11.47 7.77 6.17
CA ASN A 83 -11.01 8.47 7.35
C ASN A 83 -9.83 7.74 8.01
N THR A 84 -9.97 6.45 8.27
CA THR A 84 -8.89 5.62 8.85
C THR A 84 -7.63 5.63 7.97
N MET A 85 -7.79 5.52 6.63
CA MET A 85 -6.66 5.54 5.70
C MET A 85 -5.95 6.89 5.62
N ALA A 86 -6.61 7.98 5.99
CA ALA A 86 -6.08 9.34 5.95
C ALA A 86 -5.52 9.82 7.29
N GLN A 87 -5.76 9.12 8.40
CA GLN A 87 -5.19 9.44 9.71
C GLN A 87 -3.67 9.30 9.68
N ASN A 88 -2.97 10.30 10.22
CA ASN A 88 -1.50 10.41 10.11
C ASN A 88 -0.82 10.80 11.43
N PHE A 89 -1.49 10.74 12.55
CA PHE A 89 -0.89 10.96 13.87
C PHE A 89 -0.15 9.72 14.38
N VAL A 90 0.74 9.89 15.34
CA VAL A 90 1.53 8.81 15.95
C VAL A 90 0.61 7.72 16.52
N GLY A 91 0.76 6.49 16.08
CA GLY A 91 -0.07 5.37 16.50
C GLY A 91 -1.29 5.08 15.62
N ALA A 92 -1.57 5.93 14.61
CA ALA A 92 -2.53 5.65 13.53
C ALA A 92 -1.85 4.89 12.37
N ASN A 93 -2.14 5.24 11.10
CA ASN A 93 -1.37 4.73 9.98
C ASN A 93 0.04 5.32 10.03
N ASN A 94 1.04 4.47 10.07
CA ASN A 94 2.43 4.91 10.20
C ASN A 94 2.91 5.70 8.96
N TYR A 95 2.45 5.25 7.77
CA TYR A 95 2.56 5.96 6.49
C TYR A 95 1.21 5.94 5.80
N ALA A 96 0.42 6.97 5.96
CA ALA A 96 -0.92 7.03 5.42
C ALA A 96 -0.96 6.78 3.90
N THR A 97 -1.87 5.92 3.46
CA THR A 97 -2.12 5.67 2.03
C THR A 97 -2.88 6.80 1.37
N LEU A 98 -3.68 7.52 2.15
CA LEU A 98 -4.36 8.75 1.74
C LEU A 98 -3.82 9.93 2.54
N ASN A 99 -3.65 11.08 1.88
CA ASN A 99 -3.39 12.34 2.55
C ASN A 99 -4.70 13.02 2.92
N GLY A 100 -4.87 13.33 4.20
CA GLY A 100 -5.95 14.16 4.72
C GLY A 100 -5.63 15.64 4.53
N ASN A 101 -5.83 16.18 3.33
CA ASN A 101 -5.36 17.52 2.98
C ASN A 101 -6.26 18.66 3.49
N THR A 102 -7.47 18.36 3.94
CA THR A 102 -8.43 19.39 4.40
C THR A 102 -9.46 18.75 5.32
N GLY A 103 -9.75 19.37 6.43
CA GLY A 103 -10.65 18.90 7.47
C GLY A 103 -9.92 18.08 8.54
N GLY A 104 -10.58 17.86 9.67
CA GLY A 104 -10.03 17.09 10.78
C GLY A 104 -10.17 15.59 10.56
N PHE A 105 -9.05 14.88 10.53
CA PHE A 105 -9.01 13.42 10.49
C PHE A 105 -8.69 12.80 11.85
N GLY A 106 -8.83 13.57 12.92
CA GLY A 106 -8.41 13.21 14.25
C GLY A 106 -6.93 13.54 14.49
N THR A 107 -6.59 13.57 15.76
CA THR A 107 -5.23 13.80 16.27
C THR A 107 -4.93 12.77 17.35
N ARG A 108 -3.74 12.76 17.86
CA ARG A 108 -3.37 11.95 19.01
C ARG A 108 -4.10 12.38 20.31
N TYR A 109 -4.58 13.62 20.36
CA TYR A 109 -5.37 14.13 21.46
C TYR A 109 -6.80 13.58 21.43
N ASP A 110 -7.45 13.62 20.25
CA ASP A 110 -8.80 13.08 20.01
C ASP A 110 -8.85 12.44 18.61
N ASN A 111 -9.10 11.13 18.55
CA ASN A 111 -9.11 10.36 17.31
C ASN A 111 -10.35 10.60 16.43
N ASN A 112 -11.30 11.40 16.87
CA ASN A 112 -12.56 11.62 16.17
C ASN A 112 -12.31 12.40 14.87
N CYS A 113 -12.87 11.90 13.76
CA CYS A 113 -12.81 12.57 12.47
C CYS A 113 -14.01 13.50 12.29
N ALA A 114 -13.81 14.60 11.58
CA ALA A 114 -14.89 15.44 11.13
C ALA A 114 -15.80 14.70 10.13
N ALA A 115 -17.04 15.20 9.94
CA ALA A 115 -17.97 14.59 9.01
C ALA A 115 -17.41 14.56 7.57
N PRO A 116 -17.61 13.46 6.80
CA PRO A 116 -16.99 13.24 5.47
C PRO A 116 -17.29 14.31 4.43
N ARG A 117 -18.40 15.07 4.60
CA ARG A 117 -18.76 16.21 3.74
C ARG A 117 -17.80 17.40 3.87
N TYR A 118 -17.07 17.50 4.98
CA TYR A 118 -16.12 18.58 5.25
C TYR A 118 -14.65 18.16 5.05
N THR A 119 -14.37 16.87 4.95
CA THR A 119 -13.02 16.34 4.76
C THR A 119 -12.69 16.13 3.29
N LYS A 120 -11.41 16.28 2.94
CA LYS A 120 -10.90 16.00 1.60
C LYS A 120 -9.65 15.15 1.68
N VAL A 121 -9.54 14.20 0.79
CA VAL A 121 -8.42 13.26 0.69
C VAL A 121 -7.78 13.31 -0.70
N ALA A 122 -6.54 12.87 -0.77
CA ALA A 122 -5.83 12.59 -2.00
C ALA A 122 -4.99 11.32 -1.83
N LEU A 123 -4.57 10.73 -2.93
CA LEU A 123 -3.62 9.62 -2.90
C LEU A 123 -2.26 10.12 -2.41
N SER A 124 -1.63 9.40 -1.48
CA SER A 124 -0.31 9.81 -0.99
C SER A 124 0.77 9.63 -2.05
N GLU A 125 1.79 10.48 -2.04
CA GLU A 125 2.93 10.38 -2.97
C GLU A 125 3.74 9.10 -2.72
N ILE A 126 3.82 8.66 -1.47
CA ILE A 126 4.47 7.40 -1.11
C ILE A 126 3.74 6.23 -1.76
N PHE A 127 2.40 6.19 -1.67
CA PHE A 127 1.61 5.11 -2.27
C PHE A 127 1.78 5.04 -3.79
N LYS A 128 1.82 6.19 -4.47
CA LYS A 128 2.09 6.23 -5.92
C LYS A 128 3.42 5.58 -6.29
N LYS A 129 4.47 5.80 -5.48
CA LYS A 129 5.80 5.22 -5.70
C LYS A 129 5.91 3.75 -5.30
N LEU A 130 4.98 3.24 -4.50
CA LEU A 130 4.92 1.82 -4.14
C LEU A 130 4.43 0.95 -5.29
N LEU A 131 3.70 1.51 -6.25
CA LEU A 131 3.14 0.79 -7.40
C LEU A 131 3.94 1.07 -8.68
N ASN A 132 3.99 0.09 -9.56
CA ASN A 132 4.53 0.23 -10.91
C ASN A 132 3.38 0.04 -11.91
N GLU A 133 3.26 0.96 -12.86
CA GLU A 133 2.18 0.95 -13.87
C GLU A 133 2.11 -0.36 -14.66
N ASN A 134 3.25 -0.98 -14.94
CA ASN A 134 3.32 -2.23 -15.70
C ASN A 134 2.77 -3.45 -14.93
N ASP A 135 2.70 -3.39 -13.60
CA ASP A 135 2.20 -4.51 -12.81
C ASP A 135 0.68 -4.68 -12.94
N GLU A 136 -0.06 -3.62 -13.22
CA GLU A 136 -1.52 -3.69 -13.38
C GLU A 136 -1.94 -4.60 -14.53
N GLU A 137 -1.26 -4.49 -15.67
CA GLU A 137 -1.52 -5.33 -16.86
C GLU A 137 -1.23 -6.81 -16.60
N ILE A 138 -0.31 -7.09 -15.66
CA ILE A 138 0.12 -8.45 -15.32
C ILE A 138 -0.83 -9.09 -14.32
N VAL A 139 -1.27 -8.33 -13.31
CA VAL A 139 -2.20 -8.83 -12.27
C VAL A 139 -3.60 -9.03 -12.85
N GLY A 140 -4.01 -8.14 -13.76
CA GLY A 140 -5.36 -8.13 -14.33
C GLY A 140 -6.41 -7.62 -13.34
N ARG A 141 -7.65 -7.56 -13.81
CA ARG A 141 -8.80 -7.08 -13.05
C ARG A 141 -9.80 -8.18 -12.77
N GLN A 142 -10.52 -8.07 -11.67
CA GLN A 142 -11.62 -8.97 -11.37
C GLN A 142 -12.85 -8.59 -12.21
N PHE A 143 -13.65 -9.60 -12.58
CA PHE A 143 -14.93 -9.40 -13.25
C PHE A 143 -16.04 -9.73 -12.26
N PHE A 144 -16.94 -8.79 -12.00
CA PHE A 144 -18.02 -8.92 -11.05
C PHE A 144 -19.27 -8.17 -11.52
N GLU A 145 -20.42 -8.83 -11.50
CA GLU A 145 -21.73 -8.26 -11.92
C GLU A 145 -21.73 -7.57 -13.29
N GLY A 146 -21.00 -8.11 -14.26
CA GLY A 146 -20.93 -7.57 -15.61
C GLY A 146 -19.83 -6.55 -15.88
N ASP A 147 -19.08 -6.12 -14.84
CA ASP A 147 -18.05 -5.09 -14.91
C ASP A 147 -16.66 -5.60 -14.51
N TYR A 148 -15.62 -4.99 -15.08
CA TYR A 148 -14.26 -5.12 -14.58
C TYR A 148 -14.05 -4.14 -13.43
N ILE A 149 -13.81 -4.69 -12.25
CA ILE A 149 -13.55 -3.94 -11.01
C ILE A 149 -12.05 -3.93 -10.67
N GLU A 150 -11.70 -3.60 -9.43
CA GLU A 150 -10.32 -3.57 -8.96
C GLU A 150 -9.59 -4.92 -9.14
N PRO A 151 -8.25 -4.93 -9.17
CA PRO A 151 -7.48 -6.18 -9.18
C PRO A 151 -7.69 -6.94 -7.86
N LYS A 152 -7.42 -8.25 -7.89
CA LYS A 152 -7.52 -9.11 -6.71
C LYS A 152 -6.63 -8.63 -5.56
N PHE A 153 -5.45 -8.11 -5.90
CA PHE A 153 -4.51 -7.40 -5.03
C PHE A 153 -3.63 -6.49 -5.88
N PHE A 154 -3.03 -5.49 -5.27
CA PHE A 154 -1.90 -4.77 -5.85
C PHE A 154 -0.61 -5.56 -5.60
N VAL A 155 0.45 -5.25 -6.35
CA VAL A 155 1.78 -5.84 -6.12
C VAL A 155 2.77 -4.71 -5.85
N PRO A 156 2.76 -4.13 -4.65
CA PRO A 156 3.67 -3.04 -4.31
C PRO A 156 5.12 -3.52 -4.28
N ILE A 157 6.06 -2.60 -4.49
CA ILE A 157 7.50 -2.88 -4.43
C ILE A 157 8.02 -3.07 -3.00
N PHE A 158 7.21 -2.68 -2.02
CA PHE A 158 7.47 -2.81 -0.58
C PHE A 158 6.20 -3.29 0.13
N PRO A 159 6.27 -4.16 1.15
CA PRO A 159 5.11 -4.70 1.83
C PRO A 159 4.40 -3.63 2.68
N ILE A 160 3.30 -3.07 2.16
CA ILE A 160 2.52 -1.99 2.79
C ILE A 160 1.99 -2.42 4.16
N LEU A 161 1.75 -3.71 4.36
CA LEU A 161 1.39 -4.29 5.66
C LEU A 161 2.34 -3.84 6.77
N PHE A 162 3.65 -3.78 6.49
CA PHE A 162 4.66 -3.36 7.45
C PHE A 162 4.94 -1.85 7.47
N LEU A 163 4.34 -1.08 6.54
CA LEU A 163 4.34 0.38 6.62
C LEU A 163 3.26 0.89 7.57
N ASN A 164 2.05 0.34 7.45
CA ASN A 164 0.87 0.87 8.13
C ASN A 164 0.37 -0.02 9.27
N GLY A 165 0.80 -1.28 9.31
CA GLY A 165 0.15 -2.28 10.13
C GLY A 165 -1.21 -2.68 9.57
N ALA A 166 -1.86 -3.62 10.23
CA ALA A 166 -3.23 -4.00 9.95
C ALA A 166 -3.89 -4.58 11.21
N SER A 167 -5.15 -4.25 11.42
CA SER A 167 -5.98 -4.85 12.47
C SER A 167 -7.33 -5.22 11.88
N GLY A 168 -7.87 -6.37 12.25
CA GLY A 168 -9.15 -6.86 11.78
C GLY A 168 -9.74 -7.93 12.68
N LEU A 169 -11.05 -7.91 12.82
CA LEU A 169 -11.80 -8.94 13.52
C LEU A 169 -12.84 -9.53 12.58
N SER A 170 -12.80 -10.82 12.38
CA SER A 170 -13.58 -11.55 11.40
C SER A 170 -14.15 -12.84 11.98
N THR A 171 -14.91 -13.59 11.18
CA THR A 171 -15.52 -14.85 11.59
C THR A 171 -14.45 -15.94 11.81
N GLY A 172 -14.15 -16.23 13.06
CA GLY A 172 -13.18 -17.25 13.48
C GLY A 172 -11.72 -16.81 13.46
N PHE A 173 -11.40 -15.59 12.97
CA PHE A 173 -10.03 -15.09 12.87
C PHE A 173 -9.91 -13.64 13.31
N SER A 174 -8.73 -13.29 13.81
CA SER A 174 -8.34 -11.90 14.07
C SER A 174 -6.98 -11.61 13.46
N GLN A 175 -6.70 -10.34 13.22
CA GLN A 175 -5.43 -9.86 12.72
C GLN A 175 -5.03 -8.64 13.55
N ASP A 176 -3.82 -8.65 14.10
CA ASP A 176 -3.16 -7.50 14.69
C ASP A 176 -1.68 -7.57 14.34
N ILE A 177 -1.26 -6.74 13.39
CA ILE A 177 0.11 -6.66 12.90
C ILE A 177 0.53 -5.19 12.96
N TYR A 178 1.54 -4.90 13.75
CA TYR A 178 2.04 -3.54 13.89
C TYR A 178 3.03 -3.19 12.76
N PRO A 179 3.17 -1.90 12.43
CA PRO A 179 4.16 -1.44 11.47
C PRO A 179 5.59 -1.70 11.94
N ARG A 180 6.53 -1.69 11.00
CA ARG A 180 7.96 -1.94 11.20
C ARG A 180 8.79 -0.82 10.60
N ASN A 181 10.03 -0.68 11.05
CA ASN A 181 10.96 0.29 10.49
C ASN A 181 11.24 -0.03 9.01
N PRO A 182 10.89 0.87 8.08
CA PRO A 182 11.05 0.59 6.65
C PRO A 182 12.49 0.29 6.24
N SER A 183 13.46 0.92 6.91
CA SER A 183 14.89 0.67 6.61
C SER A 183 15.31 -0.74 6.97
N GLU A 184 14.80 -1.29 8.08
CA GLU A 184 15.07 -2.68 8.50
C GLU A 184 14.40 -3.70 7.57
N ILE A 185 13.17 -3.40 7.13
CA ILE A 185 12.46 -4.25 6.15
C ILE A 185 13.20 -4.25 4.80
N ILE A 186 13.67 -3.09 4.31
CA ILE A 186 14.46 -3.01 3.08
C ILE A 186 15.74 -3.82 3.22
N GLU A 187 16.42 -3.74 4.37
CA GLU A 187 17.63 -4.50 4.62
C GLU A 187 17.35 -6.02 4.65
N TYR A 188 16.24 -6.44 5.29
CA TYR A 188 15.81 -7.83 5.29
C TYR A 188 15.57 -8.34 3.87
N ILE A 189 14.79 -7.59 3.05
CA ILE A 189 14.51 -7.95 1.66
C ILE A 189 15.82 -8.08 0.88
N LYS A 190 16.74 -7.10 0.99
CA LYS A 190 18.02 -7.13 0.29
C LYS A 190 18.87 -8.34 0.67
N LYS A 191 18.95 -8.68 1.96
CA LYS A 191 19.65 -9.89 2.42
C LYS A 191 19.02 -11.14 1.84
N LYS A 192 17.70 -11.21 1.81
CA LYS A 192 16.97 -12.38 1.31
C LYS A 192 17.20 -12.60 -0.19
N ILE A 193 17.05 -11.57 -1.01
CA ILE A 193 17.26 -11.64 -2.47
C ILE A 193 18.74 -11.85 -2.85
N SER A 194 19.70 -11.48 -1.97
CA SER A 194 21.12 -11.80 -2.17
C SER A 194 21.50 -13.24 -1.76
N GLY A 195 20.53 -14.08 -1.38
CA GLY A 195 20.73 -15.49 -1.08
C GLY A 195 20.91 -15.84 0.39
N VAL A 196 20.71 -14.91 1.33
CA VAL A 196 20.71 -15.20 2.77
C VAL A 196 19.37 -15.84 3.15
N GLU A 197 19.35 -17.16 3.36
CA GLU A 197 18.10 -17.90 3.62
C GLU A 197 17.34 -17.41 4.85
N LYS A 198 18.02 -17.14 5.97
CA LYS A 198 17.42 -16.71 7.25
C LYS A 198 18.16 -15.49 7.81
N PRO A 199 17.83 -14.27 7.37
CA PRO A 199 18.42 -13.08 7.96
C PRO A 199 18.06 -12.98 9.46
N ARG A 200 19.08 -12.94 10.32
CA ARG A 200 18.88 -12.79 11.77
C ARG A 200 18.68 -11.33 12.10
N MET A 201 17.41 -10.89 12.10
CA MET A 201 17.00 -9.53 12.44
C MET A 201 15.80 -9.58 13.38
N GLN A 202 15.86 -8.80 14.46
CA GLN A 202 14.71 -8.61 15.34
C GLN A 202 13.90 -7.44 14.80
N LEU A 203 12.75 -7.73 14.21
CA LEU A 203 11.85 -6.72 13.62
C LEU A 203 10.79 -6.32 14.63
N LEU A 204 11.13 -5.37 15.51
CA LEU A 204 10.19 -4.85 16.51
C LEU A 204 9.15 -3.92 15.89
N PRO A 205 7.95 -3.76 16.50
CA PRO A 205 7.02 -2.70 16.14
C PRO A 205 7.69 -1.33 16.18
N TRP A 206 7.46 -0.54 15.13
CA TRP A 206 8.03 0.79 15.01
C TRP A 206 6.97 1.77 14.51
N PHE A 207 6.92 2.93 15.13
CA PHE A 207 5.94 3.96 14.81
C PHE A 207 6.65 5.28 14.53
N ARG A 208 6.41 5.83 13.34
CA ARG A 208 7.00 7.10 12.91
C ARG A 208 6.60 8.22 13.85
N GLY A 209 7.60 8.94 14.38
CA GLY A 209 7.39 10.06 15.30
C GLY A 209 7.19 9.67 16.76
N HIS A 210 7.08 8.37 17.11
CA HIS A 210 7.03 7.94 18.50
C HIS A 210 8.38 8.13 19.19
N LEU A 211 8.40 8.86 20.29
CA LEU A 211 9.62 9.18 21.04
C LEU A 211 9.96 8.14 22.11
N GLY A 212 9.00 7.30 22.48
CA GLY A 212 9.17 6.21 23.42
C GLY A 212 9.85 4.99 22.76
N LYS A 213 10.29 4.05 23.58
CA LYS A 213 10.87 2.80 23.11
C LYS A 213 9.82 1.71 22.95
N VAL A 214 10.12 0.75 22.08
CA VAL A 214 9.41 -0.53 22.00
C VAL A 214 10.41 -1.65 22.30
N GLU A 215 10.09 -2.53 23.23
CA GLU A 215 10.95 -3.62 23.65
C GLU A 215 10.19 -4.95 23.66
N PHE A 216 10.90 -6.03 23.42
CA PHE A 216 10.36 -7.38 23.57
C PHE A 216 10.51 -7.84 25.02
N ASN A 217 9.38 -8.09 25.69
CA ASN A 217 9.35 -8.62 27.03
C ASN A 217 9.38 -10.16 26.97
N LYS A 218 10.49 -10.76 27.37
CA LYS A 218 10.72 -12.20 27.32
C LYS A 218 9.82 -12.99 28.30
N GLU A 219 9.45 -12.38 29.43
CA GLU A 219 8.62 -13.04 30.44
C GLU A 219 7.16 -13.14 30.00
N LEU A 220 6.69 -12.12 29.29
CA LEU A 220 5.33 -12.04 28.78
C LEU A 220 5.19 -12.51 27.33
N ASP A 221 6.30 -12.86 26.68
CA ASP A 221 6.38 -13.25 25.27
C ASP A 221 5.64 -12.29 24.32
N ARG A 222 5.87 -10.98 24.50
CA ARG A 222 5.21 -9.94 23.72
C ARG A 222 5.98 -8.63 23.69
N ASN A 223 5.68 -7.82 22.68
CA ASN A 223 6.21 -6.47 22.60
C ASN A 223 5.50 -5.53 23.57
N GLU A 224 6.22 -4.55 24.11
CA GLU A 224 5.69 -3.49 24.96
C GLU A 224 6.16 -2.12 24.46
N SER A 225 5.22 -1.16 24.39
CA SER A 225 5.50 0.24 24.10
C SER A 225 5.56 1.03 25.39
N PHE A 226 6.56 1.89 25.51
CA PHE A 226 6.78 2.75 26.66
C PHE A 226 6.56 4.20 26.29
N GLY A 227 5.96 4.96 27.21
CA GLY A 227 6.00 6.42 27.18
C GLY A 227 7.35 6.96 27.63
N VAL A 228 7.50 8.28 27.59
CA VAL A 228 8.69 8.97 28.10
C VAL A 228 8.32 9.83 29.30
N ILE A 229 8.99 9.59 30.42
CA ILE A 229 8.82 10.31 31.65
C ILE A 229 10.17 10.78 32.19
N THR A 230 10.22 12.02 32.62
CA THR A 230 11.40 12.64 33.25
C THR A 230 11.07 13.09 34.67
N LYS A 231 11.89 12.72 35.65
CA LYS A 231 11.78 13.16 37.01
C LYS A 231 12.43 14.54 37.14
N ASN A 232 11.64 15.56 37.47
CA ASN A 232 12.14 16.92 37.64
C ASN A 232 12.71 17.14 39.05
N ASN A 233 12.00 16.62 40.06
CA ASN A 233 12.40 16.66 41.45
C ASN A 233 11.74 15.50 42.23
N MET A 234 11.80 15.57 43.58
CA MET A 234 11.27 14.50 44.47
C MET A 234 9.74 14.40 44.46
N THR A 235 9.03 15.33 43.84
CA THR A 235 7.54 15.39 43.87
C THR A 235 6.94 15.80 42.54
N SER A 236 7.75 15.87 41.48
CA SER A 236 7.22 16.21 40.15
C SER A 236 7.90 15.45 39.01
N TYR A 237 7.07 15.12 38.02
CA TYR A 237 7.47 14.43 36.80
C TYR A 237 6.90 15.15 35.58
N THR A 238 7.60 15.04 34.45
CA THR A 238 7.13 15.50 33.14
C THR A 238 7.02 14.30 32.21
N ILE A 239 5.85 14.12 31.61
CA ILE A 239 5.60 13.11 30.59
C ILE A 239 5.61 13.82 29.24
N THR A 240 6.45 13.35 28.32
CA THR A 240 6.59 13.92 26.98
C THR A 240 6.18 12.94 25.89
N GLU A 241 5.84 11.69 26.26
CA GLU A 241 5.36 10.69 25.33
C GLU A 241 4.46 9.68 26.06
N LEU A 242 3.38 9.25 25.39
CA LEU A 242 2.51 8.16 25.84
C LEU A 242 2.78 6.88 25.05
N PRO A 243 2.52 5.69 25.63
CA PRO A 243 2.56 4.45 24.88
C PRO A 243 1.62 4.48 23.67
N ILE A 244 1.98 3.74 22.62
CA ILE A 244 1.19 3.64 21.39
C ILE A 244 -0.25 3.18 21.66
N GLY A 245 -1.20 3.86 21.01
CA GLY A 245 -2.64 3.56 21.13
C GLY A 245 -3.27 4.01 22.46
N ILE A 246 -2.60 4.91 23.18
CA ILE A 246 -3.20 5.69 24.27
C ILE A 246 -3.51 7.08 23.75
N GLU A 247 -4.76 7.46 23.76
CA GLU A 247 -5.33 8.73 23.36
C GLU A 247 -5.18 9.73 24.52
N CYS A 248 -4.72 10.96 24.27
CA CYS A 248 -4.50 11.94 25.34
C CYS A 248 -5.75 12.21 26.17
N LYS A 249 -6.91 12.31 25.54
CA LYS A 249 -8.19 12.54 26.21
C LYS A 249 -8.54 11.43 27.20
N LYS A 250 -8.32 10.16 26.83
CA LYS A 250 -8.52 9.02 27.73
C LYS A 250 -7.46 8.95 28.82
N TYR A 251 -6.25 9.46 28.53
CA TYR A 251 -5.21 9.54 29.54
C TYR A 251 -5.51 10.59 30.59
N ILE A 252 -6.12 11.71 30.21
CA ILE A 252 -6.63 12.72 31.15
C ILE A 252 -7.66 12.11 32.10
N GLU A 253 -8.67 11.38 31.58
CA GLU A 253 -9.66 10.68 32.39
C GLU A 253 -9.01 9.68 33.37
N TYR A 254 -7.88 9.12 33.01
CA TYR A 254 -7.10 8.25 33.88
C TYR A 254 -6.37 9.04 34.97
N LEU A 255 -5.74 10.18 34.64
CA LEU A 255 -5.09 11.03 35.61
C LEU A 255 -6.07 11.62 36.64
N ASP A 256 -7.29 11.99 36.21
CA ASP A 256 -8.36 12.41 37.11
C ASP A 256 -8.63 11.34 38.16
N LYS A 257 -8.78 10.06 37.76
CA LYS A 257 -8.96 8.94 38.70
C LYS A 257 -7.77 8.77 39.65
N LEU A 258 -6.55 9.05 39.22
CA LEU A 258 -5.38 9.00 40.10
C LEU A 258 -5.35 10.14 41.09
N CYS A 259 -5.86 11.32 40.75
CA CYS A 259 -6.06 12.42 41.68
C CYS A 259 -7.16 12.11 42.71
N ASP A 260 -8.32 11.64 42.24
CA ASP A 260 -9.47 11.32 43.08
C ASP A 260 -9.17 10.26 44.18
N ASN A 261 -8.37 9.26 43.80
CA ASN A 261 -7.94 8.22 44.74
C ASN A 261 -6.69 8.57 45.55
N GLY A 262 -6.16 9.78 45.39
CA GLY A 262 -4.98 10.29 46.10
C GLY A 262 -3.64 9.65 45.70
N THR A 263 -3.57 8.96 44.60
CA THR A 263 -2.31 8.36 44.09
C THR A 263 -1.34 9.42 43.66
N ILE A 264 -1.83 10.45 42.94
CA ILE A 264 -1.10 11.65 42.61
C ILE A 264 -1.77 12.89 43.20
N CYS A 265 -1.05 13.98 43.38
CA CYS A 265 -1.60 15.19 44.00
C CYS A 265 -2.37 16.05 43.00
N ASP A 266 -1.82 16.20 41.83
CA ASP A 266 -2.29 17.15 40.80
C ASP A 266 -1.58 16.88 39.48
N TYR A 267 -2.15 17.33 38.37
CA TYR A 267 -1.47 17.34 37.07
C TYR A 267 -1.85 18.59 36.24
N ASN A 268 -1.01 18.95 35.29
CA ASN A 268 -1.28 19.97 34.30
C ASN A 268 -1.18 19.37 32.89
N ASP A 269 -2.25 19.48 32.14
CA ASP A 269 -2.25 19.18 30.69
C ASP A 269 -1.72 20.41 29.91
N LYS A 270 -0.61 20.22 29.22
CA LYS A 270 0.03 21.19 28.34
C LYS A 270 0.22 20.64 26.94
N CYS A 271 -0.58 19.61 26.57
CA CYS A 271 -0.55 19.03 25.24
C CYS A 271 -0.98 20.07 24.20
N ASP A 272 -0.30 20.05 23.06
CA ASP A 272 -0.68 20.83 21.91
C ASP A 272 -1.51 19.97 20.95
N THR A 273 -2.77 20.35 20.80
CA THR A 273 -3.73 19.61 19.94
C THR A 273 -3.48 19.77 18.44
N GLU A 274 -2.71 20.80 18.03
CA GLU A 274 -2.41 21.06 16.62
C GLU A 274 -1.15 20.34 16.14
N THR A 275 -0.12 20.26 17.02
CA THR A 275 1.18 19.67 16.68
C THR A 275 1.36 18.24 17.18
N ASP A 276 0.32 17.63 17.77
CA ASP A 276 0.36 16.29 18.42
C ASP A 276 1.45 16.19 19.54
N LYS A 277 1.90 17.31 20.07
CA LYS A 277 2.90 17.36 21.13
C LYS A 277 2.28 16.99 22.46
N ILE A 278 2.81 15.94 23.07
CA ILE A 278 2.39 15.49 24.41
C ILE A 278 3.23 16.17 25.47
N LEU A 279 2.56 16.74 26.48
CA LEU A 279 3.21 17.32 27.63
C LEU A 279 2.26 17.31 28.83
N PHE A 280 2.49 16.42 29.79
CA PHE A 280 1.83 16.41 31.09
C PHE A 280 2.85 16.68 32.18
N GLU A 281 2.51 17.58 33.11
CA GLU A 281 3.27 17.79 34.35
C GLU A 281 2.49 17.18 35.50
N ILE A 282 3.10 16.25 36.21
CA ILE A 282 2.46 15.51 37.32
C ILE A 282 3.12 15.87 38.62
N LYS A 283 2.29 16.19 39.63
CA LYS A 283 2.71 16.42 41.01
C LYS A 283 2.35 15.21 41.86
N THR A 284 3.30 14.78 42.66
CA THR A 284 3.17 13.58 43.51
C THR A 284 3.68 13.90 44.93
N THR A 285 3.49 12.94 45.84
CA THR A 285 4.09 13.00 47.17
C THR A 285 5.49 12.40 47.19
N ARG A 286 6.30 12.72 48.20
CA ARG A 286 7.60 12.06 48.39
C ARG A 286 7.48 10.55 48.59
N ASP A 287 6.40 10.11 49.23
CA ASP A 287 6.13 8.69 49.45
C ASP A 287 5.79 7.97 48.16
N PHE A 288 5.05 8.61 47.26
CA PHE A 288 4.83 8.08 45.91
C PHE A 288 6.16 7.78 45.22
N THR A 289 7.08 8.75 45.20
CA THR A 289 8.39 8.61 44.52
C THR A 289 9.23 7.48 45.13
N LYS A 290 9.15 7.23 46.44
CA LYS A 290 9.84 6.10 47.10
C LYS A 290 9.23 4.75 46.81
N LYS A 291 7.90 4.69 46.63
CA LYS A 291 7.14 3.45 46.41
C LYS A 291 7.06 3.02 44.95
N HIS A 292 7.26 3.99 44.00
CA HIS A 292 7.11 3.78 42.55
C HIS A 292 8.41 4.13 41.85
N GLU A 293 9.30 3.14 41.74
CA GLU A 293 10.55 3.26 41.00
C GLU A 293 10.60 2.23 39.84
N GLY A 294 11.37 2.53 38.80
CA GLY A 294 11.57 1.64 37.66
C GLY A 294 10.24 1.28 36.97
N ARG A 295 10.02 0.02 36.68
CA ARG A 295 8.85 -0.51 35.97
C ARG A 295 7.53 -0.15 36.67
N LYS A 296 7.49 -0.19 38.00
CA LYS A 296 6.26 0.11 38.77
C LYS A 296 5.77 1.54 38.54
N LEU A 297 6.67 2.51 38.30
CA LEU A 297 6.30 3.88 37.95
C LEU A 297 5.56 3.93 36.61
N PHE A 298 6.10 3.23 35.61
CA PHE A 298 5.45 3.13 34.29
C PHE A 298 4.09 2.46 34.35
N GLU A 299 3.95 1.39 35.11
CA GLU A 299 2.68 0.68 35.29
C GLU A 299 1.66 1.54 36.01
N THR A 300 2.05 2.22 37.11
CA THR A 300 1.15 3.09 37.89
C THR A 300 0.68 4.29 37.11
N LEU A 301 1.49 4.83 36.21
CA LEU A 301 1.13 5.99 35.38
C LEU A 301 0.64 5.57 33.98
N HIS A 302 0.35 4.29 33.74
CA HIS A 302 -0.04 3.76 32.42
C HIS A 302 0.92 4.17 31.28
N LEU A 303 2.21 4.22 31.59
CA LEU A 303 3.26 4.55 30.61
C LEU A 303 3.94 3.33 29.98
N VAL A 304 3.36 2.15 30.19
CA VAL A 304 3.71 0.90 29.51
C VAL A 304 2.44 0.22 29.01
N LYS A 305 2.47 -0.20 27.76
CA LYS A 305 1.35 -0.90 27.13
C LYS A 305 1.85 -2.08 26.30
N SER A 306 1.22 -3.23 26.50
CA SER A 306 1.48 -4.41 25.68
C SER A 306 0.98 -4.24 24.27
N LEU A 307 1.74 -4.75 23.31
CA LEU A 307 1.44 -4.79 21.89
C LEU A 307 1.39 -6.26 21.43
N PRO A 308 0.31 -7.00 21.75
CA PRO A 308 0.14 -8.38 21.28
C PRO A 308 -0.06 -8.37 19.75
N GLU A 309 0.43 -9.40 19.08
CA GLU A 309 0.26 -9.55 17.63
C GLU A 309 -0.43 -10.87 17.31
N THR A 310 -1.32 -10.82 16.31
CA THR A 310 -1.97 -12.00 15.73
C THR A 310 -1.66 -12.00 14.24
N LEU A 311 -0.79 -12.93 13.84
CA LEU A 311 -0.19 -12.97 12.51
C LEU A 311 -1.06 -13.78 11.55
N CYS A 312 -2.17 -13.21 11.16
CA CYS A 312 -3.14 -13.81 10.26
C CYS A 312 -3.37 -12.89 9.06
N CYS A 313 -3.29 -13.38 7.83
CA CYS A 313 -3.43 -12.59 6.61
C CYS A 313 -4.22 -13.34 5.53
N ILE A 314 -4.73 -12.60 4.55
CA ILE A 314 -5.32 -13.17 3.33
C ILE A 314 -4.21 -13.45 2.32
N ASP A 315 -4.24 -14.66 1.73
CA ASP A 315 -3.32 -15.12 0.71
C ASP A 315 -3.77 -14.73 -0.73
N GLU A 316 -2.99 -15.14 -1.73
CA GLU A 316 -3.28 -14.90 -3.16
C GLU A 316 -4.54 -15.61 -3.65
N ASN A 317 -5.05 -16.58 -2.89
CA ASN A 317 -6.27 -17.34 -3.19
C ASN A 317 -7.50 -16.85 -2.42
N ASN A 318 -7.40 -15.69 -1.74
CA ASN A 318 -8.43 -15.17 -0.83
C ASN A 318 -8.75 -16.10 0.36
N ARG A 319 -7.76 -16.85 0.83
CA ARG A 319 -7.88 -17.72 2.00
C ARG A 319 -7.10 -17.12 3.15
N VAL A 320 -7.59 -17.39 4.35
CA VAL A 320 -6.86 -17.03 5.58
C VAL A 320 -5.65 -17.93 5.72
N ARG A 321 -4.49 -17.31 5.99
CA ARG A 321 -3.24 -17.99 6.33
C ARG A 321 -2.73 -17.43 7.65
N GLU A 322 -2.45 -18.31 8.59
CA GLU A 322 -1.78 -18.00 9.84
C GLU A 322 -0.26 -18.17 9.68
N PHE A 323 0.48 -17.30 10.32
CA PHE A 323 1.93 -17.26 10.29
C PHE A 323 2.49 -17.34 11.69
N THR A 324 3.66 -17.91 11.83
CA THR A 324 4.34 -18.08 13.12
C THR A 324 5.27 -16.92 13.47
N SER A 325 5.65 -16.11 12.49
CA SER A 325 6.58 -15.00 12.66
C SER A 325 6.42 -13.93 11.58
N ILE A 326 6.89 -12.72 11.88
CA ILE A 326 6.97 -11.60 10.92
C ILE A 326 7.87 -11.97 9.73
N GLN A 327 8.94 -12.69 9.98
CA GLN A 327 9.86 -13.14 8.94
C GLN A 327 9.18 -14.09 7.95
N GLU A 328 8.29 -14.96 8.42
CA GLU A 328 7.53 -15.86 7.54
C GLU A 328 6.58 -15.08 6.63
N ILE A 329 5.94 -14.03 7.12
CA ILE A 329 5.10 -13.14 6.30
C ILE A 329 5.96 -12.43 5.25
N LEU A 330 7.13 -11.93 5.64
CA LEU A 330 8.07 -11.27 4.72
C LEU A 330 8.58 -12.24 3.65
N ASP A 331 8.91 -13.46 4.02
CA ASP A 331 9.37 -14.48 3.08
C ASP A 331 8.29 -14.82 2.04
N ALA A 332 7.04 -15.00 2.49
CA ALA A 332 5.90 -15.22 1.60
C ALA A 332 5.66 -14.02 0.65
N TYR A 333 5.78 -12.79 1.16
CA TYR A 333 5.70 -11.59 0.34
C TYR A 333 6.83 -11.53 -0.71
N ILE A 334 8.07 -11.82 -0.30
CA ILE A 334 9.24 -11.79 -1.18
C ILE A 334 9.09 -12.79 -2.33
N GLU A 335 8.61 -14.00 -2.04
CA GLU A 335 8.37 -15.04 -3.04
C GLU A 335 7.36 -14.55 -4.09
N ILE A 336 6.21 -14.04 -3.66
CA ILE A 336 5.18 -13.48 -4.56
C ILE A 336 5.77 -12.31 -5.35
N ARG A 337 6.48 -11.39 -4.72
CA ARG A 337 7.01 -10.21 -5.40
C ARG A 337 8.06 -10.58 -6.45
N LEU A 338 8.96 -11.50 -6.19
CA LEU A 338 9.92 -12.03 -7.17
C LEU A 338 9.21 -12.64 -8.37
N LYS A 339 8.15 -13.43 -8.14
CA LYS A 339 7.32 -13.96 -9.22
C LYS A 339 6.79 -12.83 -10.13
N TYR A 340 6.26 -11.75 -9.54
CA TYR A 340 5.74 -10.62 -10.31
C TYR A 340 6.83 -9.77 -10.96
N TYR A 341 8.05 -9.71 -10.42
CA TYR A 341 9.18 -9.10 -11.13
C TYR A 341 9.59 -9.90 -12.37
N ASN A 342 9.57 -11.24 -12.31
CA ASN A 342 9.79 -12.06 -13.49
C ASN A 342 8.72 -11.79 -14.57
N LEU A 343 7.44 -11.81 -14.19
CA LEU A 343 6.35 -11.49 -15.10
C LEU A 343 6.45 -10.06 -15.67
N ARG A 344 6.86 -9.08 -14.86
CA ARG A 344 7.10 -7.69 -15.29
C ARG A 344 8.22 -7.64 -16.33
N LYS A 345 9.34 -8.31 -16.08
CA LYS A 345 10.46 -8.37 -17.02
C LYS A 345 10.02 -8.97 -18.36
N ASP A 346 9.31 -10.09 -18.34
CA ASP A 346 8.78 -10.74 -19.55
C ASP A 346 7.80 -9.83 -20.30
N TYR A 347 6.89 -9.18 -19.59
CA TYR A 347 5.96 -8.21 -20.17
C TYR A 347 6.67 -7.03 -20.84
N LEU A 348 7.66 -6.43 -20.16
CA LEU A 348 8.47 -5.32 -20.70
C LEU A 348 9.23 -5.75 -21.95
N LEU A 349 9.91 -6.89 -21.93
CA LEU A 349 10.64 -7.41 -23.09
C LEU A 349 9.70 -7.66 -24.27
N LYS A 350 8.51 -8.24 -24.02
CA LYS A 350 7.51 -8.47 -25.06
C LYS A 350 6.98 -7.16 -25.64
N THR A 351 6.70 -6.17 -24.81
CA THR A 351 6.18 -4.86 -25.22
C THR A 351 7.21 -4.08 -26.02
N ILE A 352 8.48 -4.05 -25.56
CA ILE A 352 9.57 -3.38 -26.29
C ILE A 352 9.85 -4.09 -27.62
N LYS A 353 9.81 -5.42 -27.65
CA LYS A 353 9.97 -6.20 -28.87
C LYS A 353 8.89 -5.84 -29.91
N LYS A 354 7.62 -5.79 -29.49
CA LYS A 354 6.50 -5.37 -30.36
C LYS A 354 6.70 -3.95 -30.88
N SER A 355 7.12 -3.03 -30.02
CA SER A 355 7.45 -1.65 -30.42
C SER A 355 8.62 -1.58 -31.40
N LEU A 356 9.67 -2.38 -31.22
CA LEU A 356 10.81 -2.47 -32.15
C LEU A 356 10.39 -3.02 -33.52
N GLU A 357 9.54 -4.03 -33.55
CA GLU A 357 8.99 -4.60 -34.79
C GLU A 357 8.16 -3.55 -35.55
N GLU A 358 7.33 -2.78 -34.81
CA GLU A 358 6.54 -1.68 -35.40
C GLU A 358 7.44 -0.56 -35.96
N LEU A 359 8.39 -0.07 -35.16
CA LEU A 359 9.33 0.98 -35.57
C LEU A 359 10.19 0.53 -36.74
N SER A 360 10.65 -0.71 -36.75
CA SER A 360 11.43 -1.28 -37.86
C SER A 360 10.62 -1.37 -39.15
N SER A 361 9.34 -1.78 -39.03
CA SER A 361 8.44 -1.82 -40.18
C SER A 361 8.14 -0.42 -40.74
N LYS A 362 7.92 0.57 -39.86
CA LYS A 362 7.76 1.97 -40.25
C LYS A 362 9.03 2.50 -40.97
N TYR A 363 10.22 2.23 -40.43
CA TYR A 363 11.47 2.60 -41.01
C TYR A 363 11.64 2.00 -42.41
N LEU A 364 11.40 0.70 -42.57
CA LEU A 364 11.53 0.01 -43.87
C LEU A 364 10.51 0.54 -44.90
N PHE A 365 9.28 0.82 -44.46
CA PHE A 365 8.23 1.37 -45.32
C PHE A 365 8.60 2.77 -45.82
N VAL A 366 9.01 3.69 -44.94
CA VAL A 366 9.44 5.04 -45.32
C VAL A 366 10.67 4.99 -46.24
N LYS A 367 11.65 4.12 -45.90
CA LYS A 367 12.84 3.91 -46.75
C LYS A 367 12.45 3.44 -48.15
N ALA A 368 11.54 2.46 -48.25
CA ALA A 368 11.08 1.93 -49.53
C ALA A 368 10.34 2.98 -50.35
N ILE A 369 9.67 3.96 -49.74
CA ILE A 369 9.06 5.09 -50.45
C ILE A 369 10.15 6.10 -50.93
N VAL A 370 11.10 6.45 -50.05
CA VAL A 370 12.20 7.37 -50.40
C VAL A 370 13.04 6.78 -51.53
N ASP A 371 13.34 5.47 -51.45
CA ASP A 371 14.10 4.72 -52.49
C ASP A 371 13.25 4.42 -53.74
N LYS A 372 11.97 4.87 -53.78
CA LYS A 372 11.00 4.64 -54.88
C LYS A 372 10.71 3.15 -55.18
N THR A 373 10.98 2.24 -54.27
CA THR A 373 10.63 0.83 -54.38
C THR A 373 9.16 0.56 -54.08
N ILE A 374 8.53 1.42 -53.27
CA ILE A 374 7.07 1.49 -53.07
C ILE A 374 6.62 2.86 -53.61
N VAL A 375 5.68 2.84 -54.57
CA VAL A 375 5.09 4.03 -55.17
C VAL A 375 3.68 4.20 -54.61
N VAL A 376 3.44 5.32 -53.90
CA VAL A 376 2.15 5.63 -53.27
C VAL A 376 1.30 6.57 -54.13
N ALA A 377 1.94 7.52 -54.86
CA ALA A 377 1.25 8.51 -55.66
C ALA A 377 0.43 7.84 -56.77
N ASN A 378 -0.85 8.24 -56.94
CA ASN A 378 -1.78 7.73 -57.94
C ASN A 378 -2.01 6.22 -57.95
N LYS A 379 -1.84 5.51 -56.80
CA LYS A 379 -2.11 4.09 -56.65
C LYS A 379 -3.31 3.82 -55.74
N LYS A 380 -4.03 2.75 -56.02
CA LYS A 380 -5.09 2.26 -55.16
C LYS A 380 -4.48 1.63 -53.90
N LYS A 381 -5.24 1.65 -52.80
CA LYS A 381 -4.81 1.08 -51.53
C LYS A 381 -4.32 -0.36 -51.66
N ASP A 382 -5.07 -1.19 -52.40
CA ASP A 382 -4.75 -2.61 -52.61
C ASP A 382 -3.43 -2.83 -53.35
N ASP A 383 -3.11 -1.92 -54.29
CA ASP A 383 -1.85 -2.01 -55.02
C ASP A 383 -0.66 -1.63 -54.14
N ILE A 384 -0.84 -0.69 -53.23
CA ILE A 384 0.17 -0.34 -52.21
C ILE A 384 0.38 -1.50 -51.28
N VAL A 385 -0.70 -2.15 -50.78
CA VAL A 385 -0.63 -3.33 -49.92
C VAL A 385 0.14 -4.46 -50.61
N LYS A 386 -0.13 -4.75 -51.86
CA LYS A 386 0.61 -5.74 -52.66
C LYS A 386 2.11 -5.41 -52.81
N GLN A 387 2.48 -4.13 -52.87
CA GLN A 387 3.87 -3.70 -52.86
C GLN A 387 4.53 -3.90 -51.49
N ILE A 388 3.81 -3.62 -50.42
CA ILE A 388 4.29 -3.86 -49.05
C ILE A 388 4.50 -5.36 -48.79
N GLU A 389 3.59 -6.22 -49.24
CA GLU A 389 3.69 -7.67 -49.10
C GLU A 389 4.91 -8.29 -49.78
N LYS A 390 5.45 -7.63 -50.81
CA LYS A 390 6.71 -8.04 -51.43
C LYS A 390 7.95 -7.72 -50.57
N GLN A 391 7.77 -7.00 -49.46
CA GLN A 391 8.82 -6.66 -48.50
C GLN A 391 8.74 -7.56 -47.26
N PRO A 392 9.45 -8.70 -47.21
CA PRO A 392 9.23 -9.74 -46.18
C PRO A 392 9.57 -9.29 -44.74
N LYS A 393 10.27 -8.15 -44.59
CA LYS A 393 10.64 -7.60 -43.27
C LYS A 393 9.65 -6.58 -42.73
N ILE A 394 8.62 -6.22 -43.50
CA ILE A 394 7.54 -5.32 -43.04
C ILE A 394 6.41 -6.20 -42.47
N LEU A 395 6.20 -6.13 -41.19
CA LEU A 395 5.28 -7.01 -40.51
C LEU A 395 3.85 -6.43 -40.47
N LYS A 396 2.83 -7.28 -40.53
CA LYS A 396 1.44 -6.90 -40.24
C LYS A 396 1.25 -6.66 -38.76
N GLN A 397 0.46 -5.63 -38.42
CA GLN A 397 -0.03 -5.41 -37.08
C GLN A 397 -1.53 -5.72 -37.05
N ASP A 398 -1.97 -6.56 -36.13
CA ASP A 398 -3.36 -7.02 -36.02
C ASP A 398 -3.96 -7.49 -37.37
N GLY A 399 -3.13 -8.19 -38.16
CA GLY A 399 -3.51 -8.76 -39.45
C GLY A 399 -3.51 -7.76 -40.62
N SER A 400 -3.18 -6.49 -40.43
CA SER A 400 -3.24 -5.46 -41.46
C SER A 400 -2.00 -4.54 -41.50
N TYR A 401 -1.87 -3.74 -42.57
CA TYR A 401 -0.85 -2.69 -42.70
C TYR A 401 -1.43 -1.29 -42.48
N GLU A 402 -2.61 -1.16 -41.88
CA GLU A 402 -3.27 0.13 -41.67
C GLU A 402 -2.40 1.13 -40.93
N TYR A 403 -1.59 0.71 -39.97
CA TYR A 403 -0.70 1.56 -39.20
C TYR A 403 0.40 2.24 -40.04
N LEU A 404 0.77 1.65 -41.22
CA LEU A 404 1.68 2.25 -42.20
C LEU A 404 0.91 3.16 -43.14
N LEU A 405 -0.24 2.73 -43.63
CA LEU A 405 -1.04 3.48 -44.61
C LEU A 405 -1.66 4.76 -44.00
N ARG A 406 -1.82 4.84 -42.69
CA ARG A 406 -2.26 6.05 -41.98
C ARG A 406 -1.14 7.04 -41.67
N MET A 407 0.11 6.75 -42.06
CA MET A 407 1.20 7.70 -41.86
C MET A 407 0.96 8.96 -42.66
N GLN A 408 1.16 10.10 -42.02
CA GLN A 408 1.00 11.41 -42.66
C GLN A 408 2.13 11.66 -43.65
N ILE A 409 1.82 12.35 -44.73
CA ILE A 409 2.77 12.54 -45.87
C ILE A 409 4.10 13.19 -45.44
N TYR A 410 4.08 14.13 -44.51
CA TYR A 410 5.28 14.74 -43.96
C TYR A 410 6.19 13.80 -43.17
N ASN A 411 5.71 12.63 -42.82
CA ASN A 411 6.49 11.58 -42.19
C ASN A 411 7.21 10.67 -43.19
N LEU A 412 7.06 10.91 -44.51
CA LEU A 412 7.69 10.15 -45.58
C LEU A 412 8.94 10.85 -46.12
N THR A 413 9.80 11.35 -45.24
CA THR A 413 10.97 12.15 -45.53
C THR A 413 12.27 11.51 -45.05
N ALA A 414 13.41 11.96 -45.61
CA ALA A 414 14.71 11.50 -45.15
C ALA A 414 14.99 11.86 -43.69
N GLU A 415 14.50 13.00 -43.22
CA GLU A 415 14.61 13.43 -41.82
C GLU A 415 13.91 12.44 -40.88
N LYS A 416 12.71 11.97 -41.26
CA LYS A 416 11.97 10.97 -40.50
C LYS A 416 12.65 9.60 -40.43
N LEU A 417 13.41 9.24 -41.48
CA LEU A 417 14.24 8.03 -41.46
C LEU A 417 15.33 8.10 -40.40
N GLU A 418 16.02 9.22 -40.26
CA GLU A 418 17.04 9.37 -39.20
C GLU A 418 16.39 9.38 -37.79
N GLU A 419 15.27 10.04 -37.64
CA GLU A 419 14.51 10.00 -36.38
C GLU A 419 14.12 8.57 -36.00
N LEU A 420 13.50 7.79 -36.90
CA LEU A 420 13.13 6.40 -36.68
C LEU A 420 14.34 5.51 -36.36
N LYS A 421 15.47 5.76 -37.02
CA LYS A 421 16.73 5.05 -36.79
C LYS A 421 17.25 5.30 -35.35
N CYS A 422 17.19 6.56 -34.88
CA CYS A 422 17.54 6.91 -33.50
C CYS A 422 16.58 6.25 -32.50
N GLN A 423 15.27 6.27 -32.76
CA GLN A 423 14.26 5.60 -31.89
C GLN A 423 14.49 4.09 -31.81
N ILE A 424 14.78 3.43 -32.95
CA ILE A 424 15.09 1.98 -32.95
C ILE A 424 16.37 1.70 -32.15
N LYS A 425 17.41 2.55 -32.30
CA LYS A 425 18.64 2.38 -31.51
C LYS A 425 18.38 2.49 -30.02
N SER A 426 17.70 3.56 -29.60
CA SER A 426 17.33 3.77 -28.18
C SER A 426 16.50 2.62 -27.62
N LYS A 427 15.50 2.14 -28.37
CA LYS A 427 14.67 1.01 -27.94
C LYS A 427 15.43 -0.32 -27.90
N LYS A 428 16.44 -0.51 -28.74
CA LYS A 428 17.34 -1.68 -28.65
C LYS A 428 18.21 -1.62 -27.40
N GLU A 429 18.78 -0.46 -27.10
CA GLU A 429 19.57 -0.24 -25.89
C GLU A 429 18.73 -0.49 -24.63
N GLU A 430 17.48 -0.02 -24.61
CA GLU A 430 16.50 -0.29 -23.54
C GLU A 430 16.21 -1.79 -23.40
N PHE A 431 15.94 -2.49 -24.51
CA PHE A 431 15.71 -3.92 -24.54
C PHE A 431 16.90 -4.70 -23.98
N ASP A 432 18.11 -4.39 -24.44
CA ASP A 432 19.34 -5.07 -24.00
C ASP A 432 19.65 -4.78 -22.53
N SER A 433 19.39 -3.58 -22.07
CA SER A 433 19.52 -3.18 -20.66
C SER A 433 18.60 -4.03 -19.78
N ILE A 434 17.29 -4.07 -20.09
CA ILE A 434 16.31 -4.85 -19.31
C ILE A 434 16.65 -6.35 -19.36
N LYS A 435 17.07 -6.85 -20.53
CA LYS A 435 17.45 -8.26 -20.69
C LYS A 435 18.64 -8.65 -19.80
N LYS A 436 19.63 -7.77 -19.68
CA LYS A 436 20.85 -7.99 -18.87
C LYS A 436 20.62 -7.82 -17.38
N THR A 437 19.71 -6.92 -16.97
CA THR A 437 19.43 -6.66 -15.56
C THR A 437 18.75 -7.85 -14.93
N SER A 438 19.25 -8.34 -13.79
CA SER A 438 18.59 -9.41 -13.03
C SER A 438 17.29 -8.91 -12.40
N VAL A 439 16.41 -9.81 -12.00
CA VAL A 439 15.16 -9.47 -11.32
C VAL A 439 15.44 -8.88 -9.93
N GLU A 440 16.46 -9.41 -9.28
CA GLU A 440 16.97 -8.96 -7.99
C GLU A 440 17.51 -7.53 -8.06
N ASP A 441 18.26 -7.20 -9.13
CA ASP A 441 18.76 -5.85 -9.36
C ASP A 441 17.63 -4.87 -9.68
N MET A 442 16.64 -5.28 -10.49
CA MET A 442 15.44 -4.46 -10.75
C MET A 442 14.76 -4.09 -9.44
N TRP A 443 14.52 -5.07 -8.57
CA TRP A 443 13.88 -4.81 -7.29
C TRP A 443 14.75 -3.97 -6.34
N THR A 444 16.04 -4.24 -6.29
CA THR A 444 16.98 -3.47 -5.47
C THR A 444 17.02 -2.00 -5.87
N ASN A 445 16.95 -1.71 -7.18
CA ASN A 445 16.89 -0.34 -7.70
C ASN A 445 15.57 0.35 -7.31
N ASP A 446 14.43 -0.33 -7.48
CA ASP A 446 13.12 0.19 -7.06
C ASP A 446 13.10 0.50 -5.55
N LEU A 447 13.66 -0.38 -4.71
CA LEU A 447 13.78 -0.15 -3.27
C LEU A 447 14.72 1.01 -2.92
N HIS A 448 15.78 1.21 -3.71
CA HIS A 448 16.68 2.35 -3.52
C HIS A 448 15.97 3.68 -3.79
N GLU A 449 15.21 3.76 -4.87
CA GLU A 449 14.42 4.97 -5.19
C GLU A 449 13.30 5.21 -4.16
N LEU A 450 12.65 4.15 -3.69
CA LEU A 450 11.64 4.26 -2.64
C LEU A 450 12.23 4.79 -1.33
N LYS A 451 13.43 4.34 -0.95
CA LYS A 451 14.10 4.78 0.30
C LYS A 451 14.34 6.28 0.36
N LYS A 452 14.42 6.96 -0.77
CA LYS A 452 14.61 8.44 -0.81
C LYS A 452 13.36 9.22 -0.36
N VAL A 453 12.21 8.56 -0.29
CA VAL A 453 10.91 9.20 0.04
C VAL A 453 10.25 8.64 1.30
N LEU A 454 10.76 7.54 1.84
CA LEU A 454 10.41 6.99 3.15
C LEU A 454 11.24 7.64 4.25
#